data_ef56a5be7ece0ddbf6d688a81012ef10
#
_entry.id   ef56a5be7ece0ddbf6d688a81012ef10
#
_cell.length_a   1.000
_cell.length_b   1.000
_cell.length_c   1.000
_cell.angle_alpha   90.00
_cell.angle_beta   90.00
_cell.angle_gamma   90.00
#
_symmetry.space_group_name_H-M   'P 1'
#
loop_
_entity.id
_entity.type
_entity.pdbx_description
1 polymer ?
#
loop_
_entity_poly.entity_id
_entity_poly.type
_entity_poly.pdbx_seq_one_letter_code
_entity_poly.pdbx_strand_id
1 'polypeptide(L)'
;MILVARTYWGGFPFWFRRPPDDARVASLALRTDDHRQIRALHWTPAATVAPRVGIVVMHPRVDFTHHYTVPRLVAAGFGVLAANSRHVNNDTGCEHEELVLDVAACVKWLRRKAGAERVILLGNCGGGSLAGLYQAQAKLPAAKRLERSPGGTPTRFATAEMTPADGVAFVAAHRGQGQVLLRSIDAAVVDEANPFASDSELDIYDTRNGFREPPSPSAYSPDFVERVRAGQVERVRRIDQRARSLLAAHARAVEETDAPGFDARPFEERQGAQRRRAHEPILLVERTMANPAFTDPSLDADPHGATRDYGSLLSDRPDLMNMTAMGFARTCTPRAWLSTWSGLSSNADLVANAARIDEPTLVVHAARDREVYFDRDIRPVFEASAASDKRLVRIEGARHYFEPDFGETAAPDVERLMDVVVPWIQERFA
;
A
#
# COMPACT_ATOMS: atom_id res chain seq x y z
N MET A 1 -28.81 -5.39 -4.41
CA MET A 1 -28.36 -4.30 -3.51
C MET A 1 -27.02 -3.85 -4.02
N ILE A 2 -26.83 -2.55 -4.29
CA ILE A 2 -25.53 -2.03 -4.72
C ILE A 2 -24.67 -1.88 -3.46
N LEU A 3 -23.71 -2.76 -3.26
CA LEU A 3 -22.72 -2.66 -2.20
C LEU A 3 -21.56 -1.79 -2.69
N VAL A 4 -21.58 -0.53 -2.32
CA VAL A 4 -20.42 0.35 -2.40
C VAL A 4 -19.89 0.50 -0.98
N ALA A 5 -18.62 0.22 -0.76
CA ALA A 5 -18.00 0.38 0.55
C ALA A 5 -18.20 1.82 1.05
N ARG A 6 -18.86 1.99 2.21
CA ARG A 6 -19.13 3.32 2.78
C ARG A 6 -17.98 3.84 3.63
N THR A 7 -17.14 2.95 4.11
CA THR A 7 -15.95 3.27 4.91
C THR A 7 -14.75 2.67 4.23
N TYR A 8 -14.01 3.51 3.52
CA TYR A 8 -12.92 3.08 2.65
C TYR A 8 -11.80 2.37 3.40
N TRP A 9 -11.43 2.88 4.57
CA TRP A 9 -10.34 2.33 5.38
C TRP A 9 -10.76 1.88 6.78
N GLY A 10 -12.01 2.05 7.15
CA GLY A 10 -12.50 1.82 8.52
C GLY A 10 -13.02 0.43 8.80
N GLY A 11 -13.03 -0.47 7.82
CA GLY A 11 -13.55 -1.84 7.99
C GLY A 11 -12.47 -2.92 8.05
N PHE A 12 -11.23 -2.57 7.77
CA PHE A 12 -10.10 -3.48 7.72
C PHE A 12 -9.05 -3.11 8.77
N PRO A 13 -8.29 -4.09 9.21
CA PRO A 13 -8.52 -5.54 9.21
C PRO A 13 -9.40 -5.97 10.38
N PHE A 14 -10.10 -7.07 10.20
CA PHE A 14 -11.00 -7.61 11.21
C PHE A 14 -10.31 -8.62 12.11
N TRP A 15 -10.75 -8.72 13.34
CA TRP A 15 -10.49 -9.91 14.12
C TRP A 15 -11.50 -11.02 13.77
N PHE A 16 -11.14 -11.91 12.90
CA PHE A 16 -11.89 -13.13 12.64
C PHE A 16 -11.74 -14.13 13.79
N ARG A 17 -10.72 -13.96 14.60
CA ARG A 17 -10.47 -14.69 15.83
C ARG A 17 -9.95 -13.73 16.90
N ARG A 18 -10.38 -13.88 18.15
CA ARG A 18 -9.87 -13.06 19.24
C ARG A 18 -8.46 -13.51 19.66
N PRO A 19 -7.60 -12.59 20.11
CA PRO A 19 -6.39 -12.95 20.86
C PRO A 19 -6.73 -13.83 22.06
N PRO A 20 -5.77 -14.64 22.58
CA PRO A 20 -5.94 -15.33 23.84
C PRO A 20 -6.43 -14.37 24.94
N ASP A 21 -7.36 -14.81 25.78
CA ASP A 21 -7.98 -13.96 26.83
C ASP A 21 -6.95 -13.42 27.82
N ASP A 22 -5.84 -14.12 28.00
CA ASP A 22 -4.72 -13.74 28.85
C ASP A 22 -3.65 -12.92 28.15
N ALA A 23 -3.79 -12.64 26.83
CA ALA A 23 -2.86 -11.79 26.11
C ALA A 23 -2.82 -10.38 26.70
N ARG A 24 -1.61 -9.81 26.75
CA ARG A 24 -1.42 -8.42 27.18
C ARG A 24 -1.40 -7.50 25.99
N VAL A 25 -1.98 -6.32 26.14
CA VAL A 25 -1.92 -5.27 25.14
C VAL A 25 -1.49 -3.95 25.77
N ALA A 26 -0.52 -3.28 25.16
CA ALA A 26 -0.09 -1.94 25.53
C ALA A 26 -0.36 -0.98 24.37
N SER A 27 -1.07 0.11 24.65
CA SER A 27 -1.24 1.22 23.70
C SER A 27 -0.01 2.12 23.75
N LEU A 28 0.59 2.36 22.60
CA LEU A 28 1.86 3.06 22.49
C LEU A 28 1.72 4.31 21.61
N ALA A 29 2.48 5.34 21.97
CA ALA A 29 2.77 6.49 21.13
C ALA A 29 4.27 6.44 20.80
N LEU A 30 4.60 6.12 19.55
CA LEU A 30 5.97 6.02 19.09
C LEU A 30 6.39 7.33 18.44
N ARG A 31 7.61 7.79 18.72
CA ARG A 31 8.18 8.97 18.11
C ARG A 31 9.16 8.58 17.01
N THR A 32 8.93 9.09 15.81
CA THR A 32 9.79 8.90 14.65
C THR A 32 11.02 9.84 14.69
N ASP A 33 12.04 9.55 13.88
CA ASP A 33 13.26 10.37 13.87
C ASP A 33 13.06 11.77 13.23
N ASP A 34 11.96 11.97 12.50
CA ASP A 34 11.49 13.28 12.04
C ASP A 34 10.49 13.95 13.00
N HIS A 35 10.42 13.46 14.24
CA HIS A 35 9.63 13.98 15.35
C HIS A 35 8.11 13.89 15.21
N ARG A 36 7.59 13.06 14.31
CA ARG A 36 6.17 12.74 14.24
C ARG A 36 5.82 11.69 15.30
N GLN A 37 4.54 11.59 15.60
CA GLN A 37 4.00 10.60 16.52
C GLN A 37 3.06 9.66 15.77
N ILE A 38 3.27 8.35 15.95
CA ILE A 38 2.37 7.31 15.45
C ILE A 38 1.81 6.49 16.61
N ARG A 39 0.73 5.76 16.36
CA ARG A 39 0.06 4.92 17.35
C ARG A 39 0.26 3.45 17.00
N ALA A 40 0.40 2.63 18.05
CA ALA A 40 0.52 1.19 17.91
C ALA A 40 -0.09 0.47 19.09
N LEU A 41 -0.50 -0.78 18.89
CA LEU A 41 -0.80 -1.74 19.94
C LEU A 41 0.32 -2.79 19.95
N HIS A 42 0.94 -2.96 21.10
CA HIS A 42 1.89 -4.04 21.33
C HIS A 42 1.19 -5.19 22.04
N TRP A 43 0.99 -6.26 21.32
CA TRP A 43 0.37 -7.49 21.80
C TRP A 43 1.44 -8.49 22.21
N THR A 44 1.34 -9.07 23.40
CA THR A 44 2.28 -10.08 23.91
C THR A 44 1.54 -11.23 24.58
N PRO A 45 2.11 -12.44 24.56
CA PRO A 45 1.61 -13.55 25.38
C PRO A 45 1.67 -13.21 26.86
N ALA A 46 0.69 -13.66 27.65
CA ALA A 46 0.70 -13.42 29.11
C ALA A 46 1.90 -14.05 29.80
N ALA A 47 2.32 -15.22 29.34
CA ALA A 47 3.42 -15.97 29.95
C ALA A 47 4.82 -15.38 29.67
N THR A 48 4.93 -14.47 28.68
CA THR A 48 6.24 -13.96 28.23
C THR A 48 6.27 -12.44 28.28
N VAL A 49 7.09 -11.89 29.16
CA VAL A 49 7.21 -10.42 29.33
C VAL A 49 7.96 -9.78 28.17
N ALA A 50 8.96 -10.47 27.62
CA ALA A 50 9.80 -10.01 26.51
C ALA A 50 9.95 -11.14 25.47
N PRO A 51 9.03 -11.24 24.50
CA PRO A 51 9.16 -12.21 23.42
C PRO A 51 10.45 -11.98 22.62
N ARG A 52 11.24 -13.06 22.39
CA ARG A 52 12.50 -12.97 21.62
C ARG A 52 12.24 -12.53 20.17
N VAL A 53 11.10 -12.90 19.61
CA VAL A 53 10.69 -12.52 18.24
C VAL A 53 9.62 -11.46 18.32
N GLY A 54 9.89 -10.30 17.73
CA GLY A 54 8.94 -9.21 17.55
C GLY A 54 8.51 -9.12 16.07
N ILE A 55 7.23 -8.90 15.84
CA ILE A 55 6.66 -8.80 14.49
C ILE A 55 6.05 -7.41 14.32
N VAL A 56 6.46 -6.68 13.29
CA VAL A 56 5.82 -5.42 12.89
C VAL A 56 4.76 -5.72 11.85
N VAL A 57 3.54 -5.23 12.09
CA VAL A 57 2.45 -5.25 11.12
C VAL A 57 1.98 -3.82 10.91
N MET A 58 2.13 -3.29 9.70
CA MET A 58 1.73 -1.92 9.35
C MET A 58 1.27 -1.85 7.90
N HIS A 59 0.27 -1.00 7.65
CA HIS A 59 -0.18 -0.65 6.31
C HIS A 59 -0.03 0.87 6.08
N PRO A 60 0.25 1.35 4.86
CA PRO A 60 0.37 2.79 4.60
C PRO A 60 -0.82 3.62 5.08
N ARG A 61 -2.06 3.11 4.97
CA ARG A 61 -3.27 3.90 5.13
C ARG A 61 -4.42 3.22 5.88
N VAL A 62 -4.37 1.88 6.05
CA VAL A 62 -5.40 1.10 6.76
C VAL A 62 -4.99 0.90 8.21
N ASP A 63 -5.95 0.92 9.13
CA ASP A 63 -5.71 0.60 10.55
C ASP A 63 -5.40 -0.89 10.71
N PHE A 64 -4.16 -1.21 11.03
CA PHE A 64 -3.69 -2.57 11.28
C PHE A 64 -3.51 -2.90 12.77
N THR A 65 -3.97 -2.06 13.69
CA THR A 65 -3.82 -2.31 15.14
C THR A 65 -4.50 -3.60 15.62
N HIS A 66 -5.53 -4.05 14.89
CA HIS A 66 -6.27 -5.27 15.15
C HIS A 66 -6.19 -6.27 13.99
N HIS A 67 -5.02 -6.36 13.36
CA HIS A 67 -4.81 -7.22 12.18
C HIS A 67 -5.15 -8.69 12.48
N TYR A 68 -5.79 -9.38 11.54
CA TYR A 68 -6.29 -10.74 11.70
C TYR A 68 -5.20 -11.79 12.00
N THR A 69 -3.94 -11.49 11.74
CA THR A 69 -2.81 -12.38 12.10
C THR A 69 -2.40 -12.28 13.57
N VAL A 70 -2.72 -11.17 14.24
CA VAL A 70 -2.32 -10.91 15.64
C VAL A 70 -2.71 -12.05 16.58
N PRO A 71 -3.96 -12.57 16.58
CA PRO A 71 -4.37 -13.59 17.54
C PRO A 71 -3.50 -14.85 17.51
N ARG A 72 -3.20 -15.35 16.31
CA ARG A 72 -2.41 -16.58 16.11
C ARG A 72 -0.92 -16.36 16.36
N LEU A 73 -0.39 -15.19 16.01
CA LEU A 73 1.01 -14.85 16.28
C LEU A 73 1.27 -14.75 17.79
N VAL A 74 0.36 -14.10 18.52
CA VAL A 74 0.45 -13.99 19.98
C VAL A 74 0.29 -15.36 20.64
N ALA A 75 -0.67 -16.18 20.19
CA ALA A 75 -0.85 -17.54 20.68
C ALA A 75 0.39 -18.43 20.43
N ALA A 76 1.16 -18.15 19.38
CA ALA A 76 2.42 -18.84 19.06
C ALA A 76 3.64 -18.34 19.87
N GLY A 77 3.45 -17.36 20.76
CA GLY A 77 4.51 -16.88 21.64
C GLY A 77 5.24 -15.63 21.17
N PHE A 78 4.83 -15.02 20.05
CA PHE A 78 5.48 -13.84 19.50
C PHE A 78 4.94 -12.53 20.08
N GLY A 79 5.79 -11.49 20.14
CA GLY A 79 5.36 -10.12 20.35
C GLY A 79 4.95 -9.49 19.03
N VAL A 80 3.77 -8.87 18.96
CA VAL A 80 3.26 -8.24 17.75
C VAL A 80 3.07 -6.74 17.97
N LEU A 81 3.80 -5.93 17.23
CA LEU A 81 3.63 -4.48 17.17
C LEU A 81 2.75 -4.16 15.96
N ALA A 82 1.46 -4.10 16.20
CA ALA A 82 0.45 -3.75 15.22
C ALA A 82 0.28 -2.22 15.22
N ALA A 83 0.81 -1.57 14.18
CA ALA A 83 0.99 -0.13 14.16
C ALA A 83 0.21 0.55 13.04
N ASN A 84 -0.26 1.75 13.34
CA ASN A 84 -0.78 2.69 12.35
C ASN A 84 0.32 3.62 11.86
N SER A 85 0.33 3.87 10.57
CA SER A 85 1.16 4.92 10.00
C SER A 85 0.65 6.32 10.41
N ARG A 86 1.45 7.35 10.16
CA ARG A 86 1.04 8.75 10.32
C ARG A 86 -0.11 9.15 9.38
N HIS A 87 -0.36 8.39 8.33
CA HIS A 87 -1.40 8.62 7.32
C HIS A 87 -2.58 7.62 7.40
N VAL A 88 -2.79 7.00 8.56
CA VAL A 88 -3.97 6.13 8.73
C VAL A 88 -5.25 6.89 8.38
N ASN A 89 -6.08 6.29 7.52
CA ASN A 89 -7.33 6.86 6.99
C ASN A 89 -7.16 8.21 6.25
N ASN A 90 -5.95 8.52 5.77
CA ASN A 90 -5.68 9.75 5.06
C ASN A 90 -4.83 9.53 3.81
N ASP A 91 -5.46 9.57 2.64
CA ASP A 91 -4.78 9.42 1.35
C ASP A 91 -4.19 10.72 0.83
N THR A 92 -4.66 11.88 1.33
CA THR A 92 -4.39 13.19 0.74
C THR A 92 -2.90 13.53 0.77
N GLY A 93 -2.24 13.33 1.90
CA GLY A 93 -0.82 13.69 2.09
C GLY A 93 0.13 12.50 2.15
N CYS A 94 -0.29 11.30 1.80
CA CYS A 94 0.51 10.09 2.02
C CYS A 94 1.73 10.01 1.08
N GLU A 95 2.93 10.24 1.62
CA GLU A 95 4.21 9.97 0.96
C GLU A 95 4.85 8.72 1.57
N HIS A 96 5.15 7.69 0.76
CA HIS A 96 5.72 6.42 1.25
C HIS A 96 7.05 6.59 1.95
N GLU A 97 7.86 7.53 1.53
CA GLU A 97 9.17 7.80 2.14
C GLU A 97 9.03 8.28 3.60
N GLU A 98 7.97 9.03 3.92
CA GLU A 98 7.72 9.39 5.32
C GLU A 98 7.35 8.15 6.17
N LEU A 99 6.60 7.21 5.59
CA LEU A 99 6.18 5.99 6.27
C LEU A 99 7.34 5.03 6.56
N VAL A 100 8.41 5.12 5.79
CA VAL A 100 9.65 4.37 6.09
C VAL A 100 10.19 4.72 7.48
N LEU A 101 10.08 6.00 7.90
CA LEU A 101 10.47 6.43 9.25
C LEU A 101 9.53 5.90 10.33
N ASP A 102 8.25 5.67 9.99
CA ASP A 102 7.27 5.06 10.90
C ASP A 102 7.63 3.59 11.15
N VAL A 103 7.97 2.84 10.10
CA VAL A 103 8.46 1.45 10.24
C VAL A 103 9.77 1.42 11.04
N ALA A 104 10.70 2.36 10.77
CA ALA A 104 11.95 2.48 11.53
C ALA A 104 11.69 2.66 13.03
N ALA A 105 10.73 3.51 13.40
CA ALA A 105 10.37 3.71 14.81
C ALA A 105 9.82 2.42 15.45
N CYS A 106 9.04 1.63 14.70
CA CYS A 106 8.53 0.33 15.17
C CYS A 106 9.66 -0.68 15.40
N VAL A 107 10.56 -0.86 14.43
CA VAL A 107 11.70 -1.79 14.52
C VAL A 107 12.62 -1.38 15.68
N LYS A 108 12.95 -0.09 15.79
CA LYS A 108 13.76 0.46 16.89
C LYS A 108 13.12 0.20 18.25
N TRP A 109 11.81 0.41 18.37
CA TRP A 109 11.09 0.19 19.62
C TRP A 109 11.09 -1.29 20.04
N LEU A 110 10.80 -2.22 19.09
CA LEU A 110 10.83 -3.65 19.37
C LEU A 110 12.20 -4.09 19.88
N ARG A 111 13.29 -3.67 19.23
CA ARG A 111 14.65 -4.04 19.63
C ARG A 111 15.05 -3.42 20.97
N ARG A 112 14.80 -2.12 21.17
CA ARG A 112 15.35 -1.38 22.31
C ARG A 112 14.47 -1.36 23.56
N LYS A 113 13.14 -1.47 23.39
CA LYS A 113 12.17 -1.34 24.50
C LYS A 113 11.45 -2.65 24.79
N ALA A 114 11.04 -3.39 23.78
CA ALA A 114 10.43 -4.71 23.96
C ALA A 114 11.45 -5.83 24.18
N GLY A 115 12.73 -5.60 23.87
CA GLY A 115 13.80 -6.59 24.05
C GLY A 115 13.80 -7.69 22.99
N ALA A 116 13.18 -7.47 21.83
CA ALA A 116 13.16 -8.45 20.74
C ALA A 116 14.56 -8.66 20.17
N GLU A 117 15.05 -9.91 20.19
CA GLU A 117 16.31 -10.31 19.57
C GLU A 117 16.19 -10.39 18.06
N ARG A 118 15.02 -10.81 17.56
CA ARG A 118 14.67 -10.90 16.16
C ARG A 118 13.44 -10.05 15.83
N VAL A 119 13.48 -9.36 14.71
CA VAL A 119 12.35 -8.56 14.23
C VAL A 119 11.99 -8.99 12.83
N ILE A 120 10.70 -9.28 12.63
CA ILE A 120 10.12 -9.70 11.35
C ILE A 120 9.17 -8.60 10.87
N LEU A 121 9.21 -8.27 9.58
CA LEU A 121 8.20 -7.44 8.95
C LEU A 121 7.16 -8.34 8.29
N LEU A 122 5.90 -8.21 8.68
CA LEU A 122 4.78 -8.85 8.03
C LEU A 122 4.01 -7.79 7.24
N GLY A 123 4.22 -7.79 5.93
CA GLY A 123 3.58 -6.86 5.01
C GLY A 123 2.40 -7.51 4.29
N ASN A 124 1.16 -7.15 4.68
CA ASN A 124 -0.05 -7.58 3.98
C ASN A 124 -0.56 -6.45 3.08
N CYS A 125 -1.05 -6.78 1.90
CA CYS A 125 -1.57 -5.78 0.96
C CYS A 125 -0.52 -4.69 0.65
N GLY A 126 -0.87 -3.42 0.78
CA GLY A 126 0.05 -2.28 0.68
C GLY A 126 1.14 -2.25 1.74
N GLY A 127 0.97 -2.95 2.85
CA GLY A 127 2.03 -3.12 3.85
C GLY A 127 3.26 -3.86 3.31
N GLY A 128 3.08 -4.70 2.28
CA GLY A 128 4.21 -5.38 1.62
C GLY A 128 5.14 -4.42 0.91
N SER A 129 4.62 -3.51 0.10
CA SER A 129 5.45 -2.52 -0.61
C SER A 129 6.12 -1.53 0.35
N LEU A 130 5.47 -1.17 1.46
CA LEU A 130 6.06 -0.35 2.52
C LEU A 130 7.20 -1.09 3.23
N ALA A 131 6.96 -2.33 3.65
CA ALA A 131 7.98 -3.18 4.29
C ALA A 131 9.18 -3.40 3.36
N GLY A 132 8.93 -3.66 2.07
CA GLY A 132 9.98 -3.81 1.06
C GLY A 132 10.81 -2.56 0.87
N LEU A 133 10.19 -1.38 0.78
CA LEU A 133 10.90 -0.10 0.66
C LEU A 133 11.74 0.16 1.92
N TYR A 134 11.17 -0.03 3.11
CA TYR A 134 11.92 0.10 4.37
C TYR A 134 13.15 -0.82 4.38
N GLN A 135 12.95 -2.12 4.14
CA GLN A 135 14.03 -3.11 4.22
C GLN A 135 15.14 -2.80 3.22
N ALA A 136 14.77 -2.49 1.97
CA ALA A 136 15.74 -2.12 0.93
C ALA A 136 16.56 -0.88 1.31
N GLN A 137 15.95 0.15 1.91
CA GLN A 137 16.64 1.35 2.35
C GLN A 137 17.47 1.11 3.63
N ALA A 138 16.97 0.31 4.58
CA ALA A 138 17.67 -0.01 5.82
C ALA A 138 19.00 -0.77 5.56
N LYS A 139 19.05 -1.59 4.52
CA LYS A 139 20.26 -2.33 4.12
C LYS A 139 21.34 -1.45 3.49
N LEU A 140 20.99 -0.28 2.98
CA LEU A 140 21.95 0.62 2.37
C LEU A 140 22.75 1.37 3.44
N PRO A 141 24.05 1.64 3.19
CA PRO A 141 24.79 2.63 3.95
C PRO A 141 24.03 3.96 3.97
N ALA A 142 24.01 4.67 5.08
CA ALA A 142 23.24 5.89 5.27
C ALA A 142 23.39 6.89 4.12
N ALA A 143 24.60 7.09 3.62
CA ALA A 143 24.91 7.99 2.50
C ALA A 143 24.44 7.50 1.11
N LYS A 144 23.91 6.29 1.02
CA LYS A 144 23.37 5.71 -0.23
C LYS A 144 21.85 5.59 -0.25
N ARG A 145 21.21 5.93 0.87
CA ARG A 145 19.75 5.93 0.98
C ARG A 145 19.14 7.06 0.17
N LEU A 146 17.88 6.92 -0.18
CA LEU A 146 17.15 7.98 -0.90
C LEU A 146 17.21 9.30 -0.13
N GLU A 147 17.62 10.35 -0.82
CA GLU A 147 17.70 11.71 -0.25
C GLU A 147 16.36 12.45 -0.32
N ARG A 148 15.58 12.19 -1.37
CA ARG A 148 14.30 12.86 -1.63
C ARG A 148 13.26 11.88 -2.14
N SER A 149 11.99 12.17 -1.83
CA SER A 149 10.85 11.53 -2.48
C SER A 149 10.72 11.95 -3.95
N PRO A 150 9.93 11.26 -4.77
CA PRO A 150 9.62 11.67 -6.14
C PRO A 150 8.97 13.06 -6.23
N GLY A 151 8.30 13.50 -5.16
CA GLY A 151 7.73 14.83 -4.99
C GLY A 151 8.73 15.89 -4.49
N GLY A 152 9.99 15.51 -4.26
CA GLY A 152 11.06 16.41 -3.82
C GLY A 152 11.16 16.62 -2.31
N THR A 153 10.34 15.96 -1.50
CA THR A 153 10.41 16.00 -0.02
C THR A 153 11.70 15.33 0.47
N PRO A 154 12.54 16.00 1.31
CA PRO A 154 13.69 15.36 1.92
C PRO A 154 13.29 14.18 2.80
N THR A 155 13.89 13.01 2.60
CA THR A 155 13.52 11.77 3.31
C THR A 155 14.11 11.69 4.71
N ARG A 156 15.24 12.36 4.96
CA ARG A 156 16.04 12.27 6.20
C ARG A 156 16.60 10.87 6.50
N PHE A 157 16.59 9.96 5.53
CA PHE A 157 17.06 8.57 5.76
C PHE A 157 18.54 8.49 6.11
N ALA A 158 19.36 9.44 5.64
CA ALA A 158 20.80 9.47 5.96
C ALA A 158 21.09 9.69 7.46
N THR A 159 20.18 10.33 8.18
CA THR A 159 20.32 10.64 9.61
C THR A 159 19.44 9.77 10.50
N ALA A 160 18.47 9.03 9.90
CA ALA A 160 17.56 8.18 10.63
C ALA A 160 18.22 6.86 11.03
N GLU A 161 17.87 6.37 12.22
CA GLU A 161 18.25 5.05 12.66
C GLU A 161 17.35 3.98 12.01
N MET A 162 17.88 3.34 10.99
CA MET A 162 17.18 2.31 10.22
C MET A 162 17.97 0.99 10.28
N THR A 163 17.55 0.09 11.16
CA THR A 163 18.14 -1.25 11.30
C THR A 163 17.32 -2.24 10.49
N PRO A 164 17.92 -3.02 9.59
CA PRO A 164 17.19 -4.05 8.85
C PRO A 164 16.47 -5.02 9.80
N ALA A 165 15.30 -5.50 9.39
CA ALA A 165 14.63 -6.62 10.02
C ALA A 165 15.39 -7.94 9.71
N ASP A 166 15.17 -8.96 10.51
CA ASP A 166 15.83 -10.26 10.36
C ASP A 166 15.16 -11.15 9.31
N GLY A 167 13.90 -10.86 8.96
CA GLY A 167 13.13 -11.56 7.93
C GLY A 167 11.91 -10.77 7.49
N VAL A 168 11.36 -11.14 6.33
CA VAL A 168 10.18 -10.50 5.74
C VAL A 168 9.16 -11.53 5.30
N ALA A 169 7.88 -11.27 5.59
CA ALA A 169 6.74 -12.06 5.10
C ALA A 169 5.80 -11.15 4.30
N PHE A 170 5.68 -11.39 3.00
CA PHE A 170 4.77 -10.70 2.10
C PHE A 170 3.51 -11.53 1.91
N VAL A 171 2.40 -11.09 2.48
CA VAL A 171 1.13 -11.82 2.52
C VAL A 171 0.11 -11.10 1.65
N ALA A 172 -0.35 -11.72 0.57
CA ALA A 172 -1.24 -11.10 -0.41
C ALA A 172 -0.81 -9.66 -0.71
N ALA A 173 0.49 -9.48 -0.96
CA ALA A 173 1.11 -8.17 -1.10
C ALA A 173 1.19 -7.76 -2.58
N HIS A 174 0.57 -6.64 -2.93
CA HIS A 174 0.72 -6.07 -4.26
C HIS A 174 2.06 -5.33 -4.41
N ARG A 175 2.47 -5.09 -5.65
CA ARG A 175 3.74 -4.42 -5.96
C ARG A 175 3.87 -3.01 -5.39
N GLY A 176 2.75 -2.30 -5.20
CA GLY A 176 2.69 -0.95 -4.66
C GLY A 176 1.39 -0.26 -5.04
N GLN A 177 0.96 0.72 -4.24
CA GLN A 177 -0.26 1.50 -4.53
C GLN A 177 -0.23 2.10 -5.94
N GLY A 178 0.91 2.64 -6.35
CA GLY A 178 1.09 3.19 -7.69
C GLY A 178 0.89 2.15 -8.79
N GLN A 179 1.34 0.91 -8.57
CA GLN A 179 1.17 -0.18 -9.55
C GLN A 179 -0.28 -0.66 -9.62
N VAL A 180 -1.00 -0.68 -8.48
CA VAL A 180 -2.43 -0.96 -8.44
C VAL A 180 -3.20 0.13 -9.18
N LEU A 181 -2.92 1.41 -8.88
CA LEU A 181 -3.57 2.54 -9.54
C LEU A 181 -3.30 2.55 -11.05
N LEU A 182 -2.06 2.31 -11.47
CA LEU A 182 -1.68 2.30 -12.89
C LEU A 182 -2.55 1.35 -13.72
N ARG A 183 -3.06 0.26 -13.10
CA ARG A 183 -3.95 -0.70 -13.75
C ARG A 183 -5.43 -0.43 -13.51
N SER A 184 -5.76 0.47 -12.58
CA SER A 184 -7.13 0.72 -12.15
C SER A 184 -7.64 2.11 -12.55
N ILE A 185 -6.74 3.01 -12.94
CA ILE A 185 -7.12 4.33 -13.44
C ILE A 185 -7.84 4.20 -14.77
N ASP A 186 -8.93 4.92 -14.95
CA ASP A 186 -9.76 4.82 -16.15
C ASP A 186 -9.10 5.51 -17.34
N ALA A 187 -8.71 4.71 -18.35
CA ALA A 187 -8.07 5.19 -19.56
C ALA A 187 -8.97 6.12 -20.41
N ALA A 188 -10.29 5.97 -20.27
CA ALA A 188 -11.25 6.73 -21.06
C ALA A 188 -11.33 8.22 -20.69
N VAL A 189 -10.85 8.64 -19.51
CA VAL A 189 -10.88 10.06 -19.13
C VAL A 189 -9.86 10.86 -19.93
N VAL A 190 -10.36 11.81 -20.72
CA VAL A 190 -9.52 12.67 -21.57
C VAL A 190 -9.25 14.05 -21.00
N ASP A 191 -10.07 14.50 -20.02
CA ASP A 191 -9.93 15.78 -19.33
C ASP A 191 -10.14 15.60 -17.82
N GLU A 192 -9.12 15.87 -17.04
CA GLU A 192 -9.18 15.75 -15.56
C GLU A 192 -10.09 16.83 -14.92
N ALA A 193 -10.46 17.88 -15.63
CA ALA A 193 -11.40 18.88 -15.15
C ALA A 193 -12.88 18.50 -15.46
N ASN A 194 -13.09 17.53 -16.35
CA ASN A 194 -14.40 17.02 -16.71
C ASN A 194 -14.38 15.49 -16.82
N PRO A 195 -14.67 14.75 -15.75
CA PRO A 195 -14.59 13.30 -15.74
C PRO A 195 -15.61 12.61 -16.67
N PHE A 196 -16.60 13.34 -17.19
CA PHE A 196 -17.53 12.82 -18.20
C PHE A 196 -17.05 13.00 -19.64
N ALA A 197 -15.96 13.77 -19.85
CA ALA A 197 -15.28 13.82 -21.15
C ALA A 197 -14.50 12.53 -21.34
N SER A 198 -15.09 11.59 -22.05
CA SER A 198 -14.59 10.22 -22.20
C SER A 198 -14.35 9.86 -23.67
N ASP A 199 -13.25 9.15 -23.90
CA ASP A 199 -13.01 8.41 -25.13
C ASP A 199 -13.71 7.04 -25.04
N SER A 200 -14.79 6.87 -25.81
CA SER A 200 -15.57 5.64 -25.80
C SER A 200 -14.81 4.41 -26.29
N GLU A 201 -13.73 4.60 -27.07
CA GLU A 201 -12.87 3.51 -27.57
C GLU A 201 -11.97 2.92 -26.46
N LEU A 202 -11.86 3.60 -25.30
CA LEU A 202 -11.09 3.16 -24.14
C LEU A 202 -11.96 2.86 -22.92
N ASP A 203 -13.28 3.07 -23.00
CA ASP A 203 -14.20 2.86 -21.87
C ASP A 203 -14.47 1.37 -21.67
N ILE A 204 -13.93 0.81 -20.57
CA ILE A 204 -14.14 -0.61 -20.23
C ILE A 204 -15.56 -0.91 -19.81
N TYR A 205 -16.37 0.09 -19.48
CA TYR A 205 -17.77 -0.06 -19.09
C TYR A 205 -18.75 0.20 -20.24
N ASP A 206 -18.24 0.39 -21.46
CA ASP A 206 -19.06 0.45 -22.68
C ASP A 206 -19.34 -0.96 -23.20
N THR A 207 -20.62 -1.28 -23.41
CA THR A 207 -21.04 -2.60 -23.90
C THR A 207 -20.48 -2.92 -25.30
N ARG A 208 -20.18 -1.90 -26.11
CA ARG A 208 -19.55 -2.08 -27.42
C ARG A 208 -18.12 -2.63 -27.32
N ASN A 209 -17.45 -2.39 -26.21
CA ASN A 209 -16.10 -2.87 -25.94
C ASN A 209 -16.06 -4.26 -25.26
N GLY A 210 -17.22 -4.85 -24.95
CA GLY A 210 -17.32 -6.17 -24.36
C GLY A 210 -17.74 -6.19 -22.88
N PHE A 211 -18.11 -5.04 -22.31
CA PHE A 211 -18.71 -4.96 -20.99
C PHE A 211 -20.07 -5.65 -20.97
N ARG A 212 -20.35 -6.39 -19.92
CA ARG A 212 -21.62 -7.08 -19.70
C ARG A 212 -22.26 -6.65 -18.40
N GLU A 213 -23.59 -6.79 -18.34
CA GLU A 213 -24.36 -6.48 -17.13
C GLU A 213 -23.87 -7.33 -15.95
N PRO A 214 -23.44 -6.67 -14.83
CA PRO A 214 -23.02 -7.38 -13.64
C PRO A 214 -24.14 -8.25 -13.03
N PRO A 215 -23.83 -9.45 -12.51
CA PRO A 215 -22.49 -9.99 -12.28
C PRO A 215 -21.92 -10.82 -13.43
N SER A 216 -22.51 -10.76 -14.64
CA SER A 216 -22.03 -11.54 -15.79
C SER A 216 -20.59 -11.09 -16.15
N PRO A 217 -19.63 -12.03 -16.30
CA PRO A 217 -18.28 -11.68 -16.72
C PRO A 217 -18.25 -10.98 -18.07
N SER A 218 -17.55 -9.87 -18.15
CA SER A 218 -17.23 -9.19 -19.40
C SER A 218 -16.30 -10.03 -20.27
N ALA A 219 -16.17 -9.69 -21.54
CA ALA A 219 -15.27 -10.39 -22.45
C ALA A 219 -14.58 -9.35 -23.36
N TYR A 220 -13.37 -8.98 -22.98
CA TYR A 220 -12.57 -8.00 -23.72
C TYR A 220 -11.64 -8.68 -24.70
N SER A 221 -11.48 -8.09 -25.91
CA SER A 221 -10.46 -8.59 -26.82
C SER A 221 -9.05 -8.24 -26.32
N PRO A 222 -8.02 -9.04 -26.62
CA PRO A 222 -6.65 -8.74 -26.25
C PRO A 222 -6.18 -7.36 -26.73
N ASP A 223 -6.50 -6.98 -27.97
CA ASP A 223 -6.15 -5.68 -28.54
C ASP A 223 -6.82 -4.52 -27.80
N PHE A 224 -8.06 -4.69 -27.33
CA PHE A 224 -8.74 -3.70 -26.51
C PHE A 224 -8.04 -3.54 -25.16
N VAL A 225 -7.73 -4.65 -24.49
CA VAL A 225 -7.01 -4.64 -23.21
C VAL A 225 -5.64 -3.94 -23.35
N GLU A 226 -4.91 -4.21 -24.43
CA GLU A 226 -3.62 -3.55 -24.70
C GLU A 226 -3.80 -2.03 -24.87
N ARG A 227 -4.79 -1.58 -25.64
CA ARG A 227 -5.09 -0.14 -25.80
C ARG A 227 -5.46 0.51 -24.47
N VAL A 228 -6.30 -0.16 -23.65
CA VAL A 228 -6.66 0.34 -22.31
C VAL A 228 -5.42 0.49 -21.44
N ARG A 229 -4.53 -0.53 -21.42
CA ARG A 229 -3.27 -0.47 -20.64
C ARG A 229 -2.36 0.68 -21.09
N ALA A 230 -2.23 0.90 -22.41
CA ALA A 230 -1.49 2.04 -22.93
C ALA A 230 -2.13 3.38 -22.53
N GLY A 231 -3.45 3.50 -22.62
CA GLY A 231 -4.21 4.68 -22.19
C GLY A 231 -4.09 4.97 -20.69
N GLN A 232 -4.04 3.93 -19.85
CA GLN A 232 -3.79 4.06 -18.40
C GLN A 232 -2.40 4.67 -18.13
N VAL A 233 -1.36 4.18 -18.80
CA VAL A 233 -0.01 4.73 -18.68
C VAL A 233 0.02 6.19 -19.13
N GLU A 234 -0.65 6.53 -20.23
CA GLU A 234 -0.68 7.89 -20.75
C GLU A 234 -1.42 8.84 -19.82
N ARG A 235 -2.54 8.41 -19.21
CA ARG A 235 -3.26 9.20 -18.22
C ARG A 235 -2.41 9.47 -16.98
N VAL A 236 -1.73 8.46 -16.43
CA VAL A 236 -0.81 8.65 -15.29
C VAL A 236 0.30 9.63 -15.66
N ARG A 237 0.86 9.55 -16.87
CA ARG A 237 1.90 10.47 -17.35
C ARG A 237 1.41 11.92 -17.42
N ARG A 238 0.18 12.17 -17.89
CA ARG A 238 -0.44 13.52 -17.90
C ARG A 238 -0.58 14.07 -16.47
N ILE A 239 -1.04 13.25 -15.53
CA ILE A 239 -1.20 13.68 -14.14
C ILE A 239 0.18 13.90 -13.49
N ASP A 240 1.20 13.08 -13.77
CA ASP A 240 2.58 13.29 -13.34
C ASP A 240 3.11 14.65 -13.80
N GLN A 241 2.91 15.00 -15.06
CA GLN A 241 3.33 16.29 -15.62
C GLN A 241 2.62 17.44 -14.91
N ARG A 242 1.32 17.33 -14.66
CA ARG A 242 0.54 18.32 -13.91
C ARG A 242 1.07 18.47 -12.48
N ALA A 243 1.32 17.35 -11.79
CA ALA A 243 1.86 17.35 -10.43
C ALA A 243 3.23 18.06 -10.37
N ARG A 244 4.14 17.72 -11.29
CA ARG A 244 5.47 18.35 -11.37
C ARG A 244 5.38 19.84 -11.71
N SER A 245 4.47 20.25 -12.57
CA SER A 245 4.25 21.66 -12.90
C SER A 245 3.78 22.48 -11.70
N LEU A 246 2.87 21.91 -10.89
CA LEU A 246 2.39 22.52 -9.66
C LEU A 246 3.51 22.67 -8.61
N LEU A 247 4.32 21.61 -8.44
CA LEU A 247 5.49 21.65 -7.55
C LEU A 247 6.55 22.67 -8.00
N ALA A 248 6.79 22.77 -9.31
CA ALA A 248 7.71 23.78 -9.86
C ALA A 248 7.17 25.21 -9.65
N ALA A 249 5.85 25.43 -9.78
CA ALA A 249 5.25 26.72 -9.48
C ALA A 249 5.39 27.11 -8.00
N HIS A 250 5.18 26.14 -7.10
CA HIS A 250 5.41 26.34 -5.66
C HIS A 250 6.88 26.64 -5.36
N ALA A 251 7.84 25.92 -5.97
CA ALA A 251 9.27 26.15 -5.77
C ALA A 251 9.68 27.59 -6.18
N ARG A 252 9.16 28.08 -7.32
CA ARG A 252 9.40 29.48 -7.73
C ARG A 252 8.85 30.49 -6.72
N ALA A 253 7.69 30.22 -6.12
CA ALA A 253 7.12 31.09 -5.10
C ALA A 253 7.95 31.08 -3.81
N VAL A 254 8.55 29.95 -3.45
CA VAL A 254 9.51 29.85 -2.33
C VAL A 254 10.75 30.66 -2.65
N GLU A 255 11.38 30.50 -3.82
CA GLU A 255 12.54 31.25 -4.25
C GLU A 255 12.28 32.76 -4.26
N GLU A 256 11.12 33.20 -4.74
CA GLU A 256 10.71 34.61 -4.75
C GLU A 256 10.61 35.17 -3.33
N THR A 257 10.05 34.45 -2.39
CA THR A 257 9.86 34.92 -1.00
C THR A 257 11.14 34.85 -0.16
N ASP A 258 12.07 33.95 -0.51
CA ASP A 258 13.36 33.80 0.17
C ASP A 258 14.44 34.70 -0.45
N ALA A 259 14.14 35.45 -1.53
CA ALA A 259 15.09 36.31 -2.21
C ALA A 259 15.53 37.51 -1.31
N PRO A 260 16.81 37.91 -1.35
CA PRO A 260 17.28 39.07 -0.65
C PRO A 260 16.44 40.32 -0.98
N GLY A 261 16.06 41.10 0.03
CA GLY A 261 15.27 42.32 -0.13
C GLY A 261 13.76 42.09 -0.31
N PHE A 262 13.26 40.85 -0.23
CA PHE A 262 11.83 40.57 -0.32
C PHE A 262 11.01 41.32 0.73
N ASP A 263 11.49 41.42 1.97
CA ASP A 263 10.80 42.09 3.07
C ASP A 263 10.70 43.60 2.88
N ALA A 264 11.54 44.19 2.04
CA ALA A 264 11.52 45.64 1.70
C ALA A 264 10.50 45.98 0.58
N ARG A 265 9.89 44.98 -0.07
CA ARG A 265 8.87 45.20 -1.11
C ARG A 265 7.56 45.71 -0.52
N PRO A 266 6.71 46.40 -1.32
CA PRO A 266 5.36 46.78 -0.90
C PRO A 266 4.55 45.61 -0.36
N PHE A 267 3.66 45.89 0.59
CA PHE A 267 2.85 44.83 1.25
C PHE A 267 2.05 43.99 0.25
N GLU A 268 1.46 44.63 -0.74
CA GLU A 268 0.61 43.95 -1.76
C GLU A 268 1.42 42.94 -2.57
N GLU A 269 2.66 43.27 -2.94
CA GLU A 269 3.54 42.36 -3.67
C GLU A 269 3.95 41.18 -2.78
N ARG A 270 4.36 41.45 -1.55
CA ARG A 270 4.72 40.41 -0.57
C ARG A 270 3.55 39.49 -0.28
N GLN A 271 2.35 40.06 -0.08
CA GLN A 271 1.15 39.29 0.21
C GLN A 271 0.82 38.31 -0.94
N GLY A 272 0.91 38.78 -2.19
CA GLY A 272 0.67 37.96 -3.37
C GLY A 272 1.66 36.79 -3.47
N ALA A 273 2.95 37.02 -3.26
CA ALA A 273 4.00 36.00 -3.27
C ALA A 273 3.83 34.99 -2.10
N GLN A 274 3.55 35.49 -0.90
CA GLN A 274 3.31 34.65 0.28
C GLN A 274 2.08 33.73 0.12
N ARG A 275 1.00 34.22 -0.52
CA ARG A 275 -0.17 33.40 -0.83
C ARG A 275 0.17 32.29 -1.82
N ARG A 276 0.97 32.57 -2.87
CA ARG A 276 1.44 31.53 -3.80
C ARG A 276 2.31 30.48 -3.10
N ARG A 277 3.20 30.92 -2.20
CA ARG A 277 4.02 30.02 -1.38
C ARG A 277 3.17 29.17 -0.44
N ALA A 278 2.16 29.73 0.20
CA ALA A 278 1.28 29.04 1.14
C ALA A 278 0.28 28.11 0.45
N HIS A 279 0.05 28.28 -0.86
CA HIS A 279 -0.91 27.48 -1.59
C HIS A 279 -0.42 26.04 -1.75
N GLU A 280 -1.17 25.10 -1.18
CA GLU A 280 -0.98 23.65 -1.37
C GLU A 280 -2.04 23.14 -2.34
N PRO A 281 -1.67 22.86 -3.59
CA PRO A 281 -2.64 22.42 -4.58
C PRO A 281 -3.10 20.99 -4.29
N ILE A 282 -4.38 20.70 -4.56
CA ILE A 282 -4.98 19.37 -4.47
C ILE A 282 -5.29 18.88 -5.89
N LEU A 283 -4.90 17.66 -6.16
CA LEU A 283 -5.30 16.92 -7.34
C LEU A 283 -6.59 16.16 -7.03
N LEU A 284 -7.60 16.34 -7.87
CA LEU A 284 -8.74 15.45 -7.97
C LEU A 284 -8.47 14.50 -9.12
N VAL A 285 -8.49 13.19 -8.83
CA VAL A 285 -8.29 12.15 -9.82
C VAL A 285 -9.51 11.23 -9.77
N GLU A 286 -10.46 11.52 -10.60
CA GLU A 286 -11.70 10.75 -10.66
C GLU A 286 -11.55 9.48 -11.50
N ARG A 287 -12.49 8.55 -11.37
CA ARG A 287 -12.55 7.32 -12.18
C ARG A 287 -11.25 6.50 -12.10
N THR A 288 -11.00 5.95 -10.91
CA THR A 288 -9.81 5.14 -10.63
C THR A 288 -10.13 3.67 -10.29
N MET A 289 -11.32 3.19 -10.71
CA MET A 289 -11.78 1.82 -10.47
C MET A 289 -12.10 1.12 -11.80
N ALA A 290 -11.21 1.25 -12.81
CA ALA A 290 -11.41 0.73 -14.16
C ALA A 290 -10.30 -0.24 -14.58
N ASN A 291 -10.07 -1.29 -13.77
CA ASN A 291 -9.25 -2.42 -14.20
C ASN A 291 -10.12 -3.43 -14.95
N PRO A 292 -9.82 -3.75 -16.22
CA PRO A 292 -10.56 -4.78 -16.97
C PRO A 292 -10.71 -6.11 -16.22
N ALA A 293 -9.69 -6.50 -15.44
CA ALA A 293 -9.72 -7.73 -14.65
C ALA A 293 -10.78 -7.74 -13.51
N PHE A 294 -11.37 -6.60 -13.15
CA PHE A 294 -12.47 -6.57 -12.17
C PHE A 294 -13.76 -7.14 -12.74
N THR A 295 -13.99 -6.99 -14.02
CA THR A 295 -15.20 -7.43 -14.70
C THR A 295 -14.99 -8.63 -15.61
N ASP A 296 -13.75 -8.92 -15.99
CA ASP A 296 -13.35 -10.11 -16.72
C ASP A 296 -12.36 -10.95 -15.89
N PRO A 297 -12.83 -11.92 -15.09
CA PRO A 297 -11.96 -12.76 -14.26
C PRO A 297 -10.98 -13.64 -15.05
N SER A 298 -11.15 -13.79 -16.36
CA SER A 298 -10.21 -14.54 -17.21
C SER A 298 -8.91 -13.78 -17.47
N LEU A 299 -8.95 -12.45 -17.33
CA LEU A 299 -7.75 -11.62 -17.46
C LEU A 299 -6.89 -11.73 -16.18
N ASP A 300 -5.59 -11.86 -16.35
CA ASP A 300 -4.65 -12.09 -15.24
C ASP A 300 -5.09 -13.29 -14.35
N ALA A 301 -5.67 -14.33 -14.99
CA ALA A 301 -6.12 -15.54 -14.30
C ALA A 301 -4.96 -16.24 -13.58
N ASP A 302 -5.27 -16.94 -12.51
CA ASP A 302 -4.29 -17.76 -11.80
C ASP A 302 -3.84 -18.92 -12.70
N PRO A 303 -2.54 -19.07 -12.99
CA PRO A 303 -2.03 -20.12 -13.87
C PRO A 303 -2.24 -21.53 -13.31
N HIS A 304 -2.59 -21.65 -12.03
CA HIS A 304 -2.89 -22.92 -11.36
C HIS A 304 -4.40 -23.22 -11.31
N GLY A 305 -5.23 -22.45 -12.02
CA GLY A 305 -6.64 -22.75 -12.26
C GLY A 305 -7.62 -22.24 -11.22
N ALA A 306 -7.21 -21.44 -10.24
CA ALA A 306 -8.15 -20.81 -9.34
C ALA A 306 -8.97 -19.72 -10.07
N THR A 307 -10.29 -19.76 -9.85
CA THR A 307 -11.20 -18.76 -10.39
C THR A 307 -11.42 -17.65 -9.37
N ARG A 308 -11.16 -16.44 -9.78
CA ARG A 308 -11.38 -15.23 -9.02
C ARG A 308 -12.85 -14.82 -9.05
N ASP A 309 -13.34 -14.23 -7.97
CA ASP A 309 -14.70 -13.67 -7.96
C ASP A 309 -14.78 -12.42 -8.86
N TYR A 310 -15.97 -12.14 -9.41
CA TYR A 310 -16.26 -10.88 -10.11
C TYR A 310 -16.17 -9.70 -9.15
N GLY A 311 -15.76 -8.54 -9.66
CA GLY A 311 -15.66 -7.29 -8.91
C GLY A 311 -14.24 -6.95 -8.47
N SER A 312 -14.11 -5.85 -7.77
CA SER A 312 -12.88 -5.41 -7.11
C SER A 312 -12.87 -5.83 -5.64
N LEU A 313 -11.73 -5.66 -4.97
CA LEU A 313 -11.63 -5.80 -3.52
C LEU A 313 -12.66 -4.93 -2.78
N LEU A 314 -12.98 -3.76 -3.32
CA LEU A 314 -13.78 -2.73 -2.64
C LEU A 314 -15.26 -2.76 -3.03
N SER A 315 -15.63 -3.38 -4.16
CA SER A 315 -17.02 -3.38 -4.63
C SER A 315 -17.27 -4.49 -5.67
N ASP A 316 -18.45 -5.11 -5.58
CA ASP A 316 -18.98 -5.99 -6.62
C ASP A 316 -19.57 -5.21 -7.82
N ARG A 317 -19.58 -3.87 -7.72
CA ARG A 317 -20.01 -2.95 -8.79
C ARG A 317 -18.91 -1.93 -9.07
N PRO A 318 -17.76 -2.37 -9.63
CA PRO A 318 -16.65 -1.45 -9.94
C PRO A 318 -17.03 -0.37 -10.94
N ASP A 319 -17.97 -0.64 -11.85
CA ASP A 319 -18.55 0.29 -12.81
C ASP A 319 -19.20 1.51 -12.11
N LEU A 320 -19.99 1.27 -11.07
CA LEU A 320 -20.61 2.34 -10.31
C LEU A 320 -19.62 2.99 -9.34
N MET A 321 -18.77 2.20 -8.70
CA MET A 321 -17.75 2.73 -7.81
C MET A 321 -16.76 3.65 -8.55
N ASN A 322 -16.52 3.40 -9.83
CA ASN A 322 -15.71 4.27 -10.68
C ASN A 322 -16.23 5.71 -10.74
N MET A 323 -17.50 5.93 -10.51
CA MET A 323 -18.17 7.25 -10.53
C MET A 323 -18.37 7.88 -9.14
N THR A 324 -17.98 7.19 -8.07
CA THR A 324 -18.15 7.69 -6.69
C THR A 324 -16.91 8.42 -6.20
N ALA A 325 -17.01 9.12 -5.07
CA ALA A 325 -15.85 9.69 -4.37
C ALA A 325 -14.92 8.61 -3.78
N MET A 326 -15.36 7.37 -3.72
CA MET A 326 -14.58 6.22 -3.24
C MET A 326 -13.73 5.66 -4.38
N GLY A 327 -12.47 5.35 -4.11
CA GLY A 327 -11.53 4.82 -5.08
C GLY A 327 -10.09 5.15 -4.72
N PHE A 328 -9.13 4.72 -5.55
CA PHE A 328 -7.72 5.03 -5.32
C PHE A 328 -7.40 6.47 -5.69
N ALA A 329 -6.57 7.15 -4.91
CA ALA A 329 -6.00 8.48 -5.21
C ALA A 329 -7.01 9.59 -5.54
N ARG A 330 -8.26 9.49 -5.08
CA ARG A 330 -9.32 10.45 -5.45
C ARG A 330 -8.97 11.91 -5.13
N THR A 331 -8.31 12.11 -4.00
CA THR A 331 -7.88 13.43 -3.54
C THR A 331 -6.48 13.30 -2.96
N CYS A 332 -5.50 13.95 -3.56
CA CYS A 332 -4.14 13.93 -3.05
C CYS A 332 -3.35 15.19 -3.42
N THR A 333 -2.30 15.47 -2.66
CA THR A 333 -1.33 16.51 -3.05
C THR A 333 -0.47 16.01 -4.22
N PRO A 334 0.15 16.90 -5.00
CA PRO A 334 1.10 16.52 -6.04
C PRO A 334 2.27 15.65 -5.52
N ARG A 335 2.70 15.87 -4.28
CA ARG A 335 3.76 15.06 -3.64
C ARG A 335 3.28 13.65 -3.35
N ALA A 336 2.11 13.53 -2.72
CA ALA A 336 1.49 12.24 -2.44
C ALA A 336 1.18 11.46 -3.74
N TRP A 337 0.74 12.15 -4.79
CA TRP A 337 0.57 11.54 -6.10
C TRP A 337 1.86 10.88 -6.60
N LEU A 338 2.95 11.65 -6.68
CA LEU A 338 4.22 11.15 -7.22
C LEU A 338 4.86 10.07 -6.34
N SER A 339 4.76 10.18 -5.02
CA SER A 339 5.35 9.22 -4.09
C SER A 339 4.54 7.93 -3.97
N THR A 340 3.22 8.04 -3.87
CA THR A 340 2.35 6.90 -3.53
C THR A 340 1.59 6.35 -4.73
N TRP A 341 0.98 7.24 -5.54
CA TRP A 341 -0.05 6.85 -6.47
C TRP A 341 0.41 6.70 -7.92
N SER A 342 1.49 7.35 -8.32
CA SER A 342 2.03 7.16 -9.65
C SER A 342 2.86 5.88 -9.76
N GLY A 343 2.37 4.90 -10.50
CA GLY A 343 3.14 3.69 -10.81
C GLY A 343 4.37 3.93 -11.70
N LEU A 344 4.54 5.18 -12.19
CA LEU A 344 5.69 5.58 -13.00
C LEU A 344 6.79 6.26 -12.19
N SER A 345 6.49 6.74 -10.98
CA SER A 345 7.45 7.50 -10.16
C SER A 345 7.66 6.99 -8.75
N SER A 346 6.69 6.26 -8.17
CA SER A 346 6.77 5.77 -6.78
C SER A 346 8.00 4.87 -6.54
N ASN A 347 8.73 5.14 -5.45
CA ASN A 347 9.81 4.29 -4.97
C ASN A 347 9.31 3.00 -4.29
N ALA A 348 8.02 2.91 -3.98
CA ALA A 348 7.43 1.76 -3.30
C ALA A 348 6.98 0.66 -4.30
N ASP A 349 7.83 0.33 -5.27
CA ASP A 349 7.67 -0.88 -6.11
C ASP A 349 8.35 -2.06 -5.42
N LEU A 350 7.55 -3.01 -4.95
CA LEU A 350 8.03 -4.17 -4.20
C LEU A 350 8.97 -5.06 -5.03
N VAL A 351 8.79 -5.17 -6.34
CA VAL A 351 9.69 -5.94 -7.21
C VAL A 351 11.08 -5.32 -7.22
N ALA A 352 11.16 -4.00 -7.42
CA ALA A 352 12.43 -3.28 -7.42
C ALA A 352 13.14 -3.33 -6.04
N ASN A 353 12.36 -3.27 -4.96
CA ASN A 353 12.89 -3.30 -3.61
C ASN A 353 13.28 -4.73 -3.17
N ALA A 354 12.53 -5.77 -3.56
CA ALA A 354 12.83 -7.17 -3.25
C ALA A 354 14.21 -7.61 -3.76
N ALA A 355 14.68 -7.04 -4.86
CA ALA A 355 16.01 -7.30 -5.40
C ALA A 355 17.17 -6.93 -4.44
N ARG A 356 16.89 -6.19 -3.36
CA ARG A 356 17.86 -5.81 -2.33
C ARG A 356 17.64 -6.53 -1.00
N ILE A 357 16.65 -7.42 -0.93
CA ILE A 357 16.30 -8.17 0.29
C ILE A 357 16.86 -9.56 0.18
N ASP A 358 17.90 -9.84 0.98
CA ASP A 358 18.57 -11.14 1.06
C ASP A 358 18.27 -11.88 2.38
N GLU A 359 17.50 -11.27 3.29
CA GLU A 359 16.99 -11.91 4.49
C GLU A 359 15.96 -13.00 4.14
N PRO A 360 15.77 -14.01 5.02
CA PRO A 360 14.73 -15.01 4.83
C PRO A 360 13.38 -14.38 4.44
N THR A 361 12.82 -14.82 3.31
CA THR A 361 11.64 -14.21 2.69
C THR A 361 10.55 -15.24 2.50
N LEU A 362 9.35 -14.94 3.05
CA LEU A 362 8.13 -15.69 2.79
C LEU A 362 7.21 -14.86 1.89
N VAL A 363 6.73 -15.45 0.80
CA VAL A 363 5.70 -14.85 -0.05
C VAL A 363 4.47 -15.75 -0.02
N VAL A 364 3.31 -15.20 0.34
CA VAL A 364 2.05 -15.95 0.38
C VAL A 364 1.04 -15.33 -0.57
N HIS A 365 0.51 -16.14 -1.46
CA HIS A 365 -0.54 -15.79 -2.40
C HIS A 365 -1.91 -16.29 -1.94
N ALA A 366 -2.90 -15.42 -1.96
CA ALA A 366 -4.31 -15.76 -1.81
C ALA A 366 -4.90 -16.02 -3.21
N ALA A 367 -5.27 -17.27 -3.51
CA ALA A 367 -5.51 -17.70 -4.91
C ALA A 367 -6.79 -17.12 -5.55
N ARG A 368 -7.75 -16.59 -4.76
CA ARG A 368 -8.96 -15.89 -5.26
C ARG A 368 -8.90 -14.38 -5.08
N ASP A 369 -7.70 -13.83 -4.93
CA ASP A 369 -7.52 -12.40 -4.73
C ASP A 369 -8.04 -11.58 -5.93
N ARG A 370 -8.80 -10.52 -5.64
CA ARG A 370 -9.36 -9.61 -6.65
C ARG A 370 -8.45 -8.43 -7.01
N GLU A 371 -7.34 -8.25 -6.28
CA GLU A 371 -6.43 -7.12 -6.43
C GLU A 371 -5.00 -7.54 -6.73
N VAL A 372 -4.54 -8.64 -6.12
CA VAL A 372 -3.17 -9.16 -6.24
C VAL A 372 -3.17 -10.40 -7.12
N TYR A 373 -2.49 -10.33 -8.23
CA TYR A 373 -2.49 -11.40 -9.24
C TYR A 373 -1.16 -12.16 -9.26
N PHE A 374 -1.25 -13.49 -9.41
CA PHE A 374 -0.07 -14.35 -9.30
C PHE A 374 1.06 -13.93 -10.24
N ASP A 375 0.79 -13.82 -11.53
CA ASP A 375 1.82 -13.53 -12.55
C ASP A 375 2.26 -12.08 -12.59
N ARG A 376 1.43 -11.16 -12.09
CA ARG A 376 1.69 -9.73 -12.11
C ARG A 376 2.37 -9.21 -10.85
N ASP A 377 2.02 -9.80 -9.71
CA ASP A 377 2.44 -9.27 -8.41
C ASP A 377 3.31 -10.29 -7.65
N ILE A 378 2.82 -11.51 -7.48
CA ILE A 378 3.41 -12.50 -6.57
C ILE A 378 4.70 -13.11 -7.14
N ARG A 379 4.62 -13.69 -8.34
CA ARG A 379 5.77 -14.33 -8.99
C ARG A 379 6.93 -13.35 -9.20
N PRO A 380 6.73 -12.13 -9.76
CA PRO A 380 7.81 -11.18 -9.93
C PRO A 380 8.48 -10.75 -8.61
N VAL A 381 7.72 -10.60 -7.52
CA VAL A 381 8.28 -10.30 -6.20
C VAL A 381 9.15 -11.45 -5.69
N PHE A 382 8.65 -12.68 -5.80
CA PHE A 382 9.39 -13.87 -5.39
C PHE A 382 10.68 -14.06 -6.22
N GLU A 383 10.58 -13.93 -7.53
CA GLU A 383 11.72 -14.07 -8.43
C GLU A 383 12.79 -12.99 -8.20
N ALA A 384 12.37 -11.75 -8.00
CA ALA A 384 13.26 -10.61 -7.77
C ALA A 384 13.98 -10.67 -6.42
N SER A 385 13.41 -11.32 -5.40
CA SER A 385 14.03 -11.41 -4.08
C SER A 385 15.42 -12.02 -4.15
N ALA A 386 16.43 -11.31 -3.58
CA ALA A 386 17.81 -11.75 -3.48
C ALA A 386 18.04 -12.82 -2.40
N ALA A 387 17.02 -13.14 -1.60
CA ALA A 387 17.12 -14.12 -0.53
C ALA A 387 17.46 -15.52 -1.06
N SER A 388 18.47 -16.15 -0.49
CA SER A 388 18.77 -17.57 -0.72
C SER A 388 17.76 -18.50 0.00
N ASP A 389 17.27 -18.07 1.17
CA ASP A 389 16.17 -18.71 1.89
C ASP A 389 14.87 -17.98 1.59
N LYS A 390 14.20 -18.40 0.52
CA LYS A 390 12.89 -17.83 0.14
C LYS A 390 11.88 -18.94 -0.15
N ARG A 391 10.62 -18.71 0.28
CA ARG A 391 9.54 -19.65 0.11
C ARG A 391 8.32 -18.94 -0.48
N LEU A 392 7.73 -19.52 -1.53
CA LEU A 392 6.45 -19.13 -2.08
C LEU A 392 5.39 -20.16 -1.69
N VAL A 393 4.29 -19.68 -1.12
CA VAL A 393 3.15 -20.51 -0.75
C VAL A 393 1.87 -19.92 -1.34
N ARG A 394 1.04 -20.78 -1.89
CA ARG A 394 -0.26 -20.44 -2.44
C ARG A 394 -1.34 -21.06 -1.57
N ILE A 395 -2.35 -20.29 -1.16
CA ILE A 395 -3.47 -20.77 -0.37
C ILE A 395 -4.70 -20.77 -1.27
N GLU A 396 -5.12 -21.99 -1.61
CA GLU A 396 -6.28 -22.24 -2.46
C GLU A 396 -7.57 -21.68 -1.84
N GLY A 397 -8.40 -21.05 -2.67
CA GLY A 397 -9.70 -20.53 -2.26
C GLY A 397 -9.66 -19.28 -1.39
N ALA A 398 -8.48 -18.84 -0.93
CA ALA A 398 -8.35 -17.67 -0.08
C ALA A 398 -8.57 -16.39 -0.85
N ARG A 399 -9.25 -15.44 -0.23
CA ARG A 399 -9.41 -14.04 -0.66
C ARG A 399 -8.30 -13.14 -0.12
N HIS A 400 -8.32 -11.88 -0.48
CA HIS A 400 -7.26 -10.90 -0.21
C HIS A 400 -6.83 -10.79 1.26
N TYR A 401 -7.79 -10.74 2.19
CA TYR A 401 -7.54 -10.70 3.63
C TYR A 401 -7.81 -12.04 4.32
N PHE A 402 -7.92 -13.11 3.55
CA PHE A 402 -8.26 -14.45 4.08
C PHE A 402 -9.59 -14.47 4.84
N GLU A 403 -10.45 -13.52 4.49
CA GLU A 403 -11.75 -13.31 5.12
C GLU A 403 -12.72 -14.45 4.82
N PRO A 404 -13.56 -14.82 5.80
CA PRO A 404 -14.60 -15.81 5.60
C PRO A 404 -15.70 -15.31 4.67
N ASP A 405 -16.58 -16.20 4.24
CA ASP A 405 -17.80 -15.83 3.53
C ASP A 405 -18.72 -14.99 4.43
N PHE A 406 -19.56 -14.17 3.79
CA PHE A 406 -20.45 -13.28 4.52
C PHE A 406 -21.40 -14.06 5.44
N GLY A 407 -21.40 -13.73 6.72
CA GLY A 407 -22.21 -14.39 7.75
C GLY A 407 -21.53 -15.58 8.45
N GLU A 408 -20.34 -15.99 8.01
CA GLU A 408 -19.56 -16.99 8.70
C GLU A 408 -18.74 -16.39 9.84
N THR A 409 -18.58 -17.16 10.92
CA THR A 409 -17.79 -16.76 12.11
C THR A 409 -16.43 -17.44 12.15
N ALA A 410 -16.24 -18.52 11.40
CA ALA A 410 -14.96 -19.21 11.26
C ALA A 410 -14.19 -18.66 10.06
N ALA A 411 -12.89 -18.46 10.20
CA ALA A 411 -11.99 -18.00 9.13
C ALA A 411 -10.92 -19.08 8.82
N PRO A 412 -11.28 -20.17 8.13
CA PRO A 412 -10.38 -21.28 7.88
C PRO A 412 -9.16 -20.87 7.06
N ASP A 413 -9.28 -19.89 6.21
CA ASP A 413 -8.16 -19.38 5.38
C ASP A 413 -7.14 -18.64 6.21
N VAL A 414 -7.56 -17.93 7.26
CA VAL A 414 -6.64 -17.33 8.24
C VAL A 414 -5.87 -18.44 8.97
N GLU A 415 -6.52 -19.52 9.37
CA GLU A 415 -5.84 -20.64 10.02
C GLU A 415 -4.81 -21.28 9.07
N ARG A 416 -5.18 -21.55 7.81
CA ARG A 416 -4.25 -22.07 6.79
C ARG A 416 -3.06 -21.14 6.53
N LEU A 417 -3.28 -19.82 6.52
CA LEU A 417 -2.20 -18.84 6.44
C LEU A 417 -1.27 -18.96 7.65
N MET A 418 -1.83 -19.03 8.84
CA MET A 418 -1.04 -19.06 10.07
C MET A 418 -0.30 -20.39 10.25
N ASP A 419 -0.82 -21.50 9.71
CA ASP A 419 -0.12 -22.79 9.63
C ASP A 419 1.12 -22.75 8.70
N VAL A 420 1.24 -21.72 7.88
CA VAL A 420 2.44 -21.43 7.08
C VAL A 420 3.35 -20.43 7.76
N VAL A 421 2.80 -19.30 8.23
CA VAL A 421 3.58 -18.17 8.77
C VAL A 421 4.22 -18.53 10.11
N VAL A 422 3.49 -19.16 11.02
CA VAL A 422 4.01 -19.47 12.37
C VAL A 422 5.18 -20.45 12.31
N PRO A 423 5.09 -21.64 11.65
CA PRO A 423 6.24 -22.52 11.54
C PRO A 423 7.42 -21.88 10.80
N TRP A 424 7.18 -21.09 9.74
CA TRP A 424 8.24 -20.40 9.03
C TRP A 424 9.05 -19.47 9.94
N ILE A 425 8.37 -18.74 10.85
CA ILE A 425 9.03 -17.88 11.84
C ILE A 425 9.76 -18.73 12.88
N GLN A 426 9.11 -19.78 13.43
CA GLN A 426 9.69 -20.62 14.47
C GLN A 426 10.98 -21.32 14.03
N GLU A 427 10.98 -21.88 12.82
CA GLU A 427 12.14 -22.59 12.26
C GLU A 427 13.37 -21.71 12.07
N ARG A 428 13.20 -20.40 11.89
CA ARG A 428 14.29 -19.47 11.52
C ARG A 428 14.72 -18.53 12.62
N PHE A 429 13.83 -18.20 13.53
CA PHE A 429 14.04 -17.06 14.43
C PHE A 429 13.72 -17.34 15.91
N ALA A 430 13.02 -18.42 16.23
CA ALA A 430 12.68 -18.78 17.61
C ALA A 430 13.76 -19.55 18.34
#